data_d2e0b4fa163ede0cd1f74f9b3b08ea2a
#
_entry.id   d2e0b4fa163ede0cd1f74f9b3b08ea2a
#
_cell.length_a   1.000
_cell.length_b   1.000
_cell.length_c   1.000
_cell.angle_alpha   90.00
_cell.angle_beta   90.00
_cell.angle_gamma   90.00
#
_symmetry.space_group_name_H-M   'P 1'
#
loop_
_entity.id
_entity.type
_entity.pdbx_description
1 polymer ?
#
loop_
_entity_poly.entity_id
_entity_poly.type
_entity_poly.pdbx_seq_one_letter_code
_entity_poly.pdbx_strand_id
1 'polypeptide(L)'
;FTVHLQGGFPLTLIKYRVPMSKLVLILNCGSSSLKFAILDPATGEEKLSGLAEAFYLPEARIKWKLNGEKGSADLGAGAAHTEALNFIASNIMTDELKNSITSIGHRIVHGGEKYTQSVVVTDEVVKGIEDAAQFAPLHNPAHLIGIREAFKTFPHLKDKNVVVFDTAFHQTMPEEAFLYALPYSLYKEHGVRRYGAHGTSHYFVSREVAEYVGKPADQVNAIICHLGNGGSVSVVRNGKC
;
A
#
# COMPACT_ATOMS: atom_id res chain seq x y z
N PHE A 1 22.45 -43.31 -25.13
CA PHE A 1 21.68 -43.72 -26.31
C PHE A 1 21.59 -42.52 -27.25
N THR A 2 22.35 -42.63 -28.39
CA THR A 2 22.41 -41.61 -29.45
C THR A 2 21.32 -41.95 -30.45
N VAL A 3 20.33 -41.05 -30.65
CA VAL A 3 19.38 -41.15 -31.75
C VAL A 3 19.80 -40.15 -32.81
N HIS A 4 20.25 -40.66 -33.97
CA HIS A 4 20.43 -39.88 -35.18
C HIS A 4 19.08 -39.68 -35.86
N LEU A 5 18.61 -38.45 -35.93
CA LEU A 5 17.56 -38.04 -36.86
C LEU A 5 18.18 -37.17 -37.95
N GLN A 6 18.29 -37.74 -39.14
CA GLN A 6 18.54 -36.98 -40.38
C GLN A 6 17.22 -36.30 -40.79
N GLY A 7 17.24 -34.99 -40.94
CA GLY A 7 16.13 -34.19 -41.45
C GLY A 7 16.29 -32.75 -40.99
N GLY A 8 16.95 -31.93 -41.81
CA GLY A 8 17.19 -30.52 -41.50
C GLY A 8 15.91 -29.68 -41.56
N PHE A 9 15.33 -29.38 -40.37
CA PHE A 9 14.49 -28.22 -40.17
C PHE A 9 15.25 -27.23 -39.28
N PRO A 10 15.24 -25.94 -39.59
CA PRO A 10 15.86 -24.97 -38.71
C PRO A 10 15.09 -24.97 -37.37
N LEU A 11 15.77 -25.36 -36.31
CA LEU A 11 15.31 -25.16 -34.94
C LEU A 11 15.19 -23.64 -34.72
N THR A 12 14.04 -23.09 -35.05
CA THR A 12 13.64 -21.79 -34.53
C THR A 12 13.54 -21.96 -33.02
N LEU A 13 14.55 -21.49 -32.29
CA LEU A 13 14.49 -21.32 -30.84
C LEU A 13 13.27 -20.47 -30.51
N ILE A 14 12.14 -21.13 -30.28
CA ILE A 14 11.03 -20.50 -29.61
C ILE A 14 11.57 -20.16 -28.20
N LYS A 15 12.07 -18.94 -28.04
CA LYS A 15 12.30 -18.38 -26.71
C LYS A 15 10.94 -18.40 -26.01
N TYR A 16 10.70 -19.41 -25.21
CA TYR A 16 9.65 -19.36 -24.22
C TYR A 16 9.97 -18.12 -23.38
N ARG A 17 9.28 -17.05 -23.67
CA ARG A 17 9.27 -15.86 -22.82
C ARG A 17 8.56 -16.32 -21.56
N VAL A 18 9.32 -16.67 -20.52
CA VAL A 18 8.77 -16.83 -19.18
C VAL A 18 7.99 -15.55 -18.91
N PRO A 19 6.67 -15.61 -18.65
CA PRO A 19 5.91 -14.41 -18.38
C PRO A 19 6.61 -13.68 -17.24
N MET A 20 7.02 -12.43 -17.50
CA MET A 20 7.62 -11.60 -16.46
C MET A 20 6.63 -11.51 -15.30
N SER A 21 7.08 -11.85 -14.10
CA SER A 21 6.27 -11.73 -12.90
C SER A 21 5.76 -10.29 -12.78
N LYS A 22 4.44 -10.13 -12.53
CA LYS A 22 3.82 -8.82 -12.35
C LYS A 22 3.92 -8.48 -10.87
N LEU A 23 4.91 -7.71 -10.50
CA LEU A 23 5.14 -7.32 -9.11
C LEU A 23 4.48 -5.98 -8.78
N VAL A 24 4.18 -5.79 -7.51
CA VAL A 24 3.63 -4.56 -6.98
C VAL A 24 4.59 -3.98 -5.95
N LEU A 25 4.98 -2.71 -6.12
CA LEU A 25 5.69 -1.94 -5.09
C LEU A 25 4.66 -1.33 -4.14
N ILE A 26 4.84 -1.54 -2.85
CA ILE A 26 3.99 -0.99 -1.80
C ILE A 26 4.78 0.05 -1.02
N LEU A 27 4.21 1.24 -0.84
CA LEU A 27 4.79 2.35 -0.10
C LEU A 27 3.85 2.79 1.03
N ASN A 28 4.41 2.89 2.22
CA ASN A 28 3.74 3.44 3.40
C ASN A 28 4.63 4.54 3.99
N CYS A 29 4.35 5.77 3.57
CA CYS A 29 5.13 6.94 3.94
C CYS A 29 4.57 7.56 5.22
N GLY A 30 5.33 7.51 6.30
CA GLY A 30 5.08 8.28 7.52
C GLY A 30 5.84 9.62 7.51
N SER A 31 5.61 10.46 8.52
CA SER A 31 6.30 11.77 8.63
C SER A 31 7.81 11.64 8.79
N SER A 32 8.29 10.58 9.44
CA SER A 32 9.71 10.33 9.74
C SER A 32 10.23 8.99 9.24
N SER A 33 9.46 8.28 8.40
CA SER A 33 9.84 6.94 7.94
C SER A 33 9.13 6.56 6.65
N LEU A 34 9.68 5.57 5.97
CA LEU A 34 9.09 4.92 4.80
C LEU A 34 9.21 3.41 4.98
N LYS A 35 8.08 2.71 5.08
CA LYS A 35 8.02 1.26 4.92
C LYS A 35 7.73 0.93 3.47
N PHE A 36 8.42 -0.08 2.94
CA PHE A 36 8.24 -0.50 1.55
C PHE A 36 8.32 -2.01 1.42
N ALA A 37 7.64 -2.53 0.41
CA ALA A 37 7.74 -3.94 0.02
C ALA A 37 7.49 -4.10 -1.48
N ILE A 38 8.07 -5.15 -2.08
CA ILE A 38 7.72 -5.63 -3.41
C ILE A 38 7.15 -7.03 -3.26
N LEU A 39 5.93 -7.20 -3.72
CA LEU A 39 5.18 -8.45 -3.61
C LEU A 39 4.78 -8.97 -4.98
N ASP A 40 4.72 -10.30 -5.09
CA ASP A 40 3.98 -10.97 -6.15
C ASP A 40 2.51 -11.11 -5.72
N PRO A 41 1.58 -10.40 -6.36
CA PRO A 41 0.17 -10.44 -5.95
C PRO A 41 -0.51 -11.80 -6.24
N ALA A 42 0.08 -12.63 -7.09
CA ALA A 42 -0.47 -13.95 -7.41
C ALA A 42 -0.16 -14.99 -6.33
N THR A 43 0.99 -14.86 -5.67
CA THR A 43 1.49 -15.84 -4.68
C THR A 43 1.55 -15.29 -3.26
N GLY A 44 1.53 -13.96 -3.11
CA GLY A 44 1.80 -13.28 -1.84
C GLY A 44 3.29 -13.28 -1.46
N GLU A 45 4.18 -13.76 -2.32
CA GLU A 45 5.61 -13.83 -2.04
C GLU A 45 6.23 -12.44 -1.96
N GLU A 46 6.92 -12.16 -0.84
CA GLU A 46 7.69 -10.94 -0.64
C GLU A 46 9.08 -11.08 -1.26
N LYS A 47 9.37 -10.29 -2.29
CA LYS A 47 10.69 -10.24 -2.94
C LYS A 47 11.64 -9.27 -2.25
N LEU A 48 11.10 -8.15 -1.79
CA LEU A 48 11.83 -7.09 -1.09
C LEU A 48 10.93 -6.51 -0.02
N SER A 49 11.48 -6.25 1.15
CA SER A 49 10.84 -5.40 2.17
C SER A 49 11.87 -4.57 2.91
N GLY A 50 11.43 -3.48 3.52
CA GLY A 50 12.34 -2.65 4.29
C GLY A 50 11.68 -1.48 4.98
N LEU A 51 12.54 -0.79 5.73
CA LEU A 51 12.20 0.40 6.50
C LEU A 51 13.34 1.41 6.37
N ALA A 52 13.03 2.59 5.87
CA ALA A 52 13.85 3.78 6.06
C ALA A 52 13.27 4.61 7.20
N GLU A 53 14.10 5.07 8.11
CA GLU A 53 13.69 5.71 9.35
C GLU A 53 14.64 6.82 9.79
N ALA A 54 14.26 7.54 10.83
CA ALA A 54 14.99 8.69 11.36
C ALA A 54 15.16 9.81 10.31
N PHE A 55 14.15 10.04 9.47
CA PHE A 55 14.17 11.11 8.47
C PHE A 55 14.36 12.46 9.13
N TYR A 56 15.07 13.36 8.42
CA TYR A 56 15.46 14.71 8.85
C TYR A 56 16.46 14.75 10.01
N LEU A 57 16.88 13.59 10.53
CA LEU A 57 17.87 13.48 11.61
C LEU A 57 19.25 13.10 11.05
N PRO A 58 20.35 13.34 11.82
CA PRO A 58 21.68 12.95 11.39
C PRO A 58 21.86 11.45 11.13
N GLU A 59 21.10 10.60 11.82
CA GLU A 59 21.16 9.14 11.79
C GLU A 59 20.14 8.50 10.82
N ALA A 60 19.66 9.24 9.80
CA ALA A 60 18.75 8.70 8.80
C ALA A 60 19.35 7.47 8.14
N ARG A 61 18.60 6.36 8.15
CA ARG A 61 19.07 5.04 7.74
C ARG A 61 18.01 4.22 7.07
N ILE A 62 18.44 3.20 6.33
CA ILE A 62 17.56 2.22 5.67
C ILE A 62 18.03 0.80 5.98
N LYS A 63 17.06 -0.08 6.22
CA LYS A 63 17.25 -1.52 6.37
C LYS A 63 16.31 -2.24 5.41
N TRP A 64 16.79 -3.31 4.82
CA TRP A 64 15.98 -4.10 3.88
C TRP A 64 16.28 -5.59 3.96
N LYS A 65 15.40 -6.36 3.35
CA LYS A 65 15.56 -7.79 3.10
C LYS A 65 15.17 -8.04 1.64
N LEU A 66 16.13 -8.48 0.85
CA LEU A 66 15.97 -8.82 -0.58
C LEU A 66 16.17 -10.32 -0.75
N ASN A 67 15.15 -11.03 -1.21
CA ASN A 67 15.19 -12.49 -1.40
C ASN A 67 15.73 -13.25 -0.16
N GLY A 68 15.39 -12.78 1.04
CA GLY A 68 15.85 -13.36 2.30
C GLY A 68 17.14 -12.77 2.87
N GLU A 69 17.97 -12.12 2.06
CA GLU A 69 19.21 -11.47 2.50
C GLU A 69 18.97 -10.08 3.07
N LYS A 70 19.55 -9.82 4.24
CA LYS A 70 19.41 -8.54 4.95
C LYS A 70 20.51 -7.56 4.57
N GLY A 71 20.15 -6.31 4.40
CA GLY A 71 21.07 -5.20 4.20
C GLY A 71 20.69 -3.98 5.02
N SER A 72 21.64 -3.08 5.21
CA SER A 72 21.43 -1.79 5.85
C SER A 72 22.42 -0.75 5.30
N ALA A 73 22.03 0.52 5.33
CA ALA A 73 22.90 1.64 4.96
C ALA A 73 22.47 2.92 5.67
N ASP A 74 23.40 3.85 5.80
CA ASP A 74 23.11 5.23 6.17
C ASP A 74 22.64 5.98 4.93
N LEU A 75 21.61 6.82 5.08
CA LEU A 75 21.08 7.65 4.01
C LEU A 75 21.72 9.05 3.95
N GLY A 76 22.50 9.39 4.96
CA GLY A 76 23.09 10.70 5.13
C GLY A 76 22.26 11.61 6.04
N ALA A 77 22.96 12.59 6.65
CA ALA A 77 22.35 13.53 7.60
C ALA A 77 21.21 14.33 6.91
N GLY A 78 20.04 14.35 7.53
CA GLY A 78 18.87 15.07 7.03
C GLY A 78 18.14 14.41 5.88
N ALA A 79 18.54 13.20 5.45
CA ALA A 79 17.85 12.45 4.41
C ALA A 79 16.38 12.18 4.77
N ALA A 80 15.53 12.14 3.74
CA ALA A 80 14.10 11.93 3.88
C ALA A 80 13.55 11.00 2.78
N HIS A 81 12.30 11.16 2.40
CA HIS A 81 11.60 10.28 1.45
C HIS A 81 12.27 10.20 0.08
N THR A 82 12.75 11.35 -0.43
CA THR A 82 13.42 11.42 -1.74
C THR A 82 14.69 10.59 -1.76
N GLU A 83 15.57 10.77 -0.78
CA GLU A 83 16.82 10.02 -0.64
C GLU A 83 16.55 8.53 -0.44
N ALA A 84 15.55 8.19 0.37
CA ALA A 84 15.16 6.80 0.62
C ALA A 84 14.67 6.12 -0.67
N LEU A 85 13.75 6.72 -1.42
CA LEU A 85 13.23 6.15 -2.67
C LEU A 85 14.31 6.05 -3.74
N ASN A 86 15.16 7.06 -3.87
CA ASN A 86 16.30 7.00 -4.80
C ASN A 86 17.28 5.90 -4.41
N PHE A 87 17.56 5.73 -3.12
CA PHE A 87 18.42 4.65 -2.64
C PHE A 87 17.83 3.27 -2.96
N ILE A 88 16.54 3.07 -2.71
CA ILE A 88 15.84 1.81 -3.03
C ILE A 88 15.97 1.52 -4.54
N ALA A 89 15.66 2.48 -5.38
CA ALA A 89 15.66 2.32 -6.83
C ALA A 89 17.08 2.11 -7.40
N SER A 90 18.11 2.74 -6.84
CA SER A 90 19.45 2.76 -7.42
C SER A 90 20.39 1.73 -6.80
N ASN A 91 20.20 1.37 -5.53
CA ASN A 91 21.16 0.55 -4.77
C ASN A 91 20.59 -0.80 -4.33
N ILE A 92 19.28 -0.94 -4.22
CA ILE A 92 18.64 -2.19 -3.76
C ILE A 92 18.00 -2.94 -4.92
N MET A 93 17.25 -2.25 -5.79
CA MET A 93 16.55 -2.88 -6.91
C MET A 93 17.50 -3.16 -8.09
N THR A 94 17.50 -4.39 -8.56
CA THR A 94 18.08 -4.74 -9.87
C THR A 94 17.19 -4.21 -11.00
N ASP A 95 17.74 -4.08 -12.21
CA ASP A 95 16.96 -3.66 -13.38
C ASP A 95 15.85 -4.67 -13.70
N GLU A 96 16.10 -5.97 -13.50
CA GLU A 96 15.08 -7.00 -13.64
C GLU A 96 13.92 -6.77 -12.67
N LEU A 97 14.20 -6.51 -11.40
CA LEU A 97 13.19 -6.25 -10.38
C LEU A 97 12.38 -4.99 -10.71
N LYS A 98 13.04 -3.89 -11.09
CA LYS A 98 12.36 -2.65 -11.53
C LYS A 98 11.43 -2.89 -12.72
N ASN A 99 11.90 -3.60 -13.73
CA ASN A 99 11.12 -3.89 -14.93
C ASN A 99 9.94 -4.84 -14.69
N SER A 100 9.96 -5.59 -13.59
CA SER A 100 8.88 -6.49 -13.18
C SER A 100 7.77 -5.77 -12.40
N ILE A 101 8.00 -4.55 -11.92
CA ILE A 101 7.00 -3.75 -11.21
C ILE A 101 5.99 -3.21 -12.23
N THR A 102 4.72 -3.51 -12.00
CA THR A 102 3.62 -3.11 -12.88
C THR A 102 2.70 -2.05 -12.27
N SER A 103 2.79 -1.86 -10.96
CA SER A 103 1.99 -0.86 -10.24
C SER A 103 2.63 -0.51 -8.89
N ILE A 104 2.21 0.62 -8.33
CA ILE A 104 2.64 1.10 -7.01
C ILE A 104 1.41 1.32 -6.15
N GLY A 105 1.37 0.70 -4.98
CA GLY A 105 0.31 0.89 -3.99
C GLY A 105 0.77 1.81 -2.86
N HIS A 106 -0.08 2.78 -2.49
CA HIS A 106 0.17 3.71 -1.39
C HIS A 106 -0.89 3.56 -0.31
N ARG A 107 -0.47 3.48 0.94
CA ARG A 107 -1.38 3.61 2.08
C ARG A 107 -1.66 5.09 2.33
N ILE A 108 -2.95 5.44 2.49
CA ILE A 108 -3.43 6.76 2.90
C ILE A 108 -4.28 6.58 4.15
N VAL A 109 -3.99 7.34 5.20
CA VAL A 109 -4.70 7.21 6.47
C VAL A 109 -6.14 7.71 6.34
N HIS A 110 -6.40 8.83 5.64
CA HIS A 110 -7.74 9.40 5.61
C HIS A 110 -8.20 9.74 4.20
N GLY A 111 -9.33 9.17 3.81
CA GLY A 111 -9.99 9.40 2.52
C GLY A 111 -11.26 10.26 2.60
N GLY A 112 -11.62 10.75 3.81
CA GLY A 112 -12.89 11.44 4.01
C GLY A 112 -14.09 10.53 3.70
N GLU A 113 -15.22 11.11 3.36
CA GLU A 113 -16.40 10.38 2.90
C GLU A 113 -16.35 10.05 1.40
N LYS A 114 -15.47 10.73 0.66
CA LYS A 114 -15.38 10.62 -0.81
C LYS A 114 -14.84 9.26 -1.26
N TYR A 115 -13.84 8.72 -0.55
CA TYR A 115 -13.15 7.51 -0.95
C TYR A 115 -13.60 6.30 -0.15
N THR A 116 -14.41 5.46 -0.79
CA THR A 116 -15.00 4.25 -0.22
C THR A 116 -14.30 2.96 -0.72
N GLN A 117 -13.33 3.10 -1.59
CA GLN A 117 -12.54 2.01 -2.17
C GLN A 117 -11.18 2.50 -2.65
N SER A 118 -10.30 1.58 -3.02
CA SER A 118 -9.02 1.91 -3.65
C SER A 118 -9.24 2.54 -5.02
N VAL A 119 -8.42 3.54 -5.35
CA VAL A 119 -8.52 4.27 -6.61
C VAL A 119 -7.14 4.51 -7.24
N VAL A 120 -7.10 4.62 -8.55
CA VAL A 120 -5.89 5.06 -9.28
C VAL A 120 -5.67 6.55 -8.99
N VAL A 121 -4.42 6.92 -8.77
CA VAL A 121 -4.04 8.30 -8.45
C VAL A 121 -4.18 9.18 -9.68
N THR A 122 -5.00 10.21 -9.56
CA THR A 122 -5.17 11.32 -10.49
C THR A 122 -4.95 12.64 -9.77
N ASP A 123 -4.88 13.75 -10.49
CA ASP A 123 -4.79 15.07 -9.86
C ASP A 123 -5.99 15.34 -8.93
N GLU A 124 -7.19 14.85 -9.30
CA GLU A 124 -8.38 14.94 -8.45
C GLU A 124 -8.23 14.12 -7.17
N VAL A 125 -7.64 12.94 -7.24
CA VAL A 125 -7.38 12.09 -6.06
C VAL A 125 -6.34 12.75 -5.15
N VAL A 126 -5.26 13.32 -5.70
CA VAL A 126 -4.27 14.10 -4.95
C VAL A 126 -4.95 15.23 -4.19
N LYS A 127 -5.79 16.03 -4.88
CA LYS A 127 -6.56 17.11 -4.27
C LYS A 127 -7.48 16.61 -3.14
N GLY A 128 -8.16 15.49 -3.35
CA GLY A 128 -9.02 14.89 -2.32
C GLY A 128 -8.25 14.42 -1.09
N ILE A 129 -7.03 13.92 -1.25
CA ILE A 129 -6.14 13.55 -0.14
C ILE A 129 -5.66 14.81 0.61
N GLU A 130 -5.37 15.91 -0.12
CA GLU A 130 -5.04 17.21 0.48
C GLU A 130 -6.21 17.74 1.32
N ASP A 131 -7.43 17.72 0.78
CA ASP A 131 -8.63 18.19 1.47
C ASP A 131 -8.91 17.37 2.75
N ALA A 132 -8.67 16.05 2.71
CA ALA A 132 -8.81 15.17 3.85
C ALA A 132 -7.70 15.32 4.90
N ALA A 133 -6.63 16.05 4.62
CA ALA A 133 -5.53 16.28 5.56
C ALA A 133 -5.98 17.01 6.84
N GLN A 134 -7.08 17.77 6.80
CA GLN A 134 -7.68 18.36 8.01
C GLN A 134 -8.04 17.32 9.08
N PHE A 135 -8.37 16.09 8.67
CA PHE A 135 -8.69 14.97 9.58
C PHE A 135 -7.47 14.12 9.96
N ALA A 136 -6.39 14.22 9.18
CA ALA A 136 -5.14 13.48 9.39
C ALA A 136 -3.90 14.35 9.10
N PRO A 137 -3.72 15.47 9.84
CA PRO A 137 -2.69 16.48 9.52
C PRO A 137 -1.26 15.97 9.70
N LEU A 138 -1.06 14.92 10.49
CA LEU A 138 0.26 14.28 10.71
C LEU A 138 0.57 13.18 9.70
N HIS A 139 -0.40 12.74 8.89
CA HIS A 139 -0.26 11.56 8.03
C HIS A 139 -0.42 11.90 6.54
N ASN A 140 -1.57 12.47 6.13
CA ASN A 140 -1.88 12.71 4.73
C ASN A 140 -0.80 13.54 4.00
N PRO A 141 -0.21 14.61 4.58
CA PRO A 141 0.87 15.35 3.93
C PRO A 141 2.09 14.48 3.61
N ALA A 142 2.50 13.59 4.52
CA ALA A 142 3.61 12.66 4.29
C ALA A 142 3.29 11.64 3.18
N HIS A 143 2.05 11.16 3.12
CA HIS A 143 1.59 10.27 2.06
C HIS A 143 1.65 10.94 0.68
N LEU A 144 1.28 12.20 0.58
CA LEU A 144 1.38 12.99 -0.65
C LEU A 144 2.83 13.18 -1.11
N ILE A 145 3.77 13.37 -0.18
CA ILE A 145 5.21 13.39 -0.50
C ILE A 145 5.58 12.06 -1.14
N GLY A 146 5.20 10.93 -0.53
CA GLY A 146 5.47 9.59 -1.06
C GLY A 146 4.94 9.38 -2.48
N ILE A 147 3.70 9.81 -2.77
CA ILE A 147 3.10 9.72 -4.11
C ILE A 147 3.91 10.56 -5.11
N ARG A 148 4.22 11.82 -4.78
CA ARG A 148 4.98 12.73 -5.65
C ARG A 148 6.39 12.21 -5.93
N GLU A 149 7.06 11.67 -4.94
CA GLU A 149 8.38 11.08 -5.11
C GLU A 149 8.33 9.79 -5.92
N ALA A 150 7.29 8.95 -5.77
CA ALA A 150 7.09 7.78 -6.61
C ALA A 150 6.90 8.14 -8.09
N PHE A 151 6.19 9.23 -8.40
CA PHE A 151 6.05 9.73 -9.77
C PHE A 151 7.38 10.14 -10.38
N LYS A 152 8.28 10.74 -9.60
CA LYS A 152 9.62 11.14 -10.06
C LYS A 152 10.54 9.93 -10.25
N THR A 153 10.52 9.01 -9.29
CA THR A 153 11.41 7.85 -9.27
C THR A 153 11.00 6.78 -10.30
N PHE A 154 9.68 6.63 -10.53
CA PHE A 154 9.10 5.66 -11.45
C PHE A 154 8.14 6.32 -12.45
N PRO A 155 8.63 7.22 -13.32
CA PRO A 155 7.76 8.02 -14.21
C PRO A 155 6.93 7.16 -15.18
N HIS A 156 7.43 6.00 -15.58
CA HIS A 156 6.72 5.04 -16.44
C HIS A 156 5.54 4.34 -15.73
N LEU A 157 5.45 4.44 -14.41
CA LEU A 157 4.36 3.90 -13.58
C LEU A 157 3.42 5.00 -13.05
N LYS A 158 3.53 6.25 -13.53
CA LYS A 158 2.73 7.36 -13.01
C LYS A 158 1.24 7.03 -13.01
N ASP A 159 0.70 6.49 -14.09
CA ASP A 159 -0.71 6.11 -14.23
C ASP A 159 -1.04 4.73 -13.63
N LYS A 160 -0.08 4.11 -12.94
CA LYS A 160 -0.20 2.80 -12.28
C LYS A 160 -0.04 2.91 -10.76
N ASN A 161 -0.13 4.13 -10.23
CA ASN A 161 -0.17 4.36 -8.79
C ASN A 161 -1.61 4.20 -8.28
N VAL A 162 -1.79 3.46 -7.20
CA VAL A 162 -3.08 3.19 -6.56
C VAL A 162 -2.98 3.60 -5.10
N VAL A 163 -4.01 4.23 -4.59
CA VAL A 163 -4.13 4.58 -3.16
C VAL A 163 -5.17 3.70 -2.49
N VAL A 164 -4.87 3.30 -1.25
CA VAL A 164 -5.72 2.50 -0.38
C VAL A 164 -5.92 3.29 0.92
N PHE A 165 -7.17 3.50 1.32
CA PHE A 165 -7.52 4.36 2.44
C PHE A 165 -7.86 3.55 3.68
N ASP A 166 -7.30 3.90 4.83
CA ASP A 166 -7.62 3.28 6.12
C ASP A 166 -9.08 3.50 6.53
N THR A 167 -9.73 4.53 6.00
CA THR A 167 -11.13 4.85 6.28
C THR A 167 -12.12 4.15 5.33
N ALA A 168 -11.68 3.61 4.20
CA ALA A 168 -12.56 3.13 3.14
C ALA A 168 -13.48 1.97 3.59
N PHE A 169 -12.94 0.98 4.29
CA PHE A 169 -13.73 -0.16 4.77
C PHE A 169 -14.84 0.26 5.74
N HIS A 170 -14.61 1.32 6.52
CA HIS A 170 -15.55 1.84 7.50
C HIS A 170 -16.64 2.75 6.91
N GLN A 171 -16.58 3.05 5.61
CA GLN A 171 -17.61 3.87 4.95
C GLN A 171 -18.94 3.14 4.77
N THR A 172 -19.01 1.86 5.13
CA THR A 172 -20.26 1.08 5.18
C THR A 172 -21.01 1.23 6.51
N MET A 173 -20.44 1.94 7.50
CA MET A 173 -21.14 2.21 8.76
C MET A 173 -22.44 2.99 8.51
N PRO A 174 -23.58 2.59 9.14
CA PRO A 174 -24.81 3.33 9.04
C PRO A 174 -24.75 4.64 9.85
N GLU A 175 -25.68 5.54 9.57
CA GLU A 175 -25.68 6.91 10.14
C GLU A 175 -25.68 6.91 11.67
N GLU A 176 -26.47 6.03 12.28
CA GLU A 176 -26.53 5.87 13.74
C GLU A 176 -25.21 5.38 14.37
N ALA A 177 -24.32 4.77 13.56
CA ALA A 177 -23.01 4.30 14.03
C ALA A 177 -21.90 5.33 13.80
N PHE A 178 -22.00 6.16 12.77
CA PHE A 178 -20.95 7.14 12.49
C PHE A 178 -21.20 8.53 13.06
N LEU A 179 -22.45 8.92 13.32
CA LEU A 179 -22.75 10.22 13.92
C LEU A 179 -22.40 10.25 15.42
N TYR A 180 -21.84 11.36 15.84
CA TYR A 180 -21.70 11.67 17.26
C TYR A 180 -22.96 12.39 17.79
N ALA A 181 -23.21 12.26 19.08
CA ALA A 181 -24.28 13.00 19.77
C ALA A 181 -23.93 14.49 19.95
N LEU A 182 -23.74 15.17 18.82
CA LEU A 182 -23.36 16.58 18.69
C LEU A 182 -24.38 17.28 17.76
N PRO A 183 -24.42 18.63 17.71
CA PRO A 183 -25.25 19.34 16.73
C PRO A 183 -24.96 18.84 15.30
N TYR A 184 -26.00 18.47 14.56
CA TYR A 184 -25.90 17.88 13.23
C TYR A 184 -25.19 18.78 12.20
N SER A 185 -25.23 20.12 12.42
CA SER A 185 -24.49 21.09 11.63
C SER A 185 -22.98 20.81 11.59
N LEU A 186 -22.39 20.31 12.68
CA LEU A 186 -20.96 19.97 12.73
C LEU A 186 -20.61 18.85 11.73
N TYR A 187 -21.50 17.89 11.57
CA TYR A 187 -21.34 16.89 10.52
C TYR A 187 -21.52 17.51 9.13
N LYS A 188 -22.63 18.23 8.92
CA LYS A 188 -22.96 18.76 7.59
C LYS A 188 -21.96 19.79 7.07
N GLU A 189 -21.48 20.66 7.93
CA GLU A 189 -20.61 21.77 7.53
C GLU A 189 -19.11 21.44 7.63
N HIS A 190 -18.76 20.53 8.56
CA HIS A 190 -17.35 20.27 8.89
C HIS A 190 -16.95 18.79 8.78
N GLY A 191 -17.86 17.90 8.42
CA GLY A 191 -17.59 16.47 8.29
C GLY A 191 -17.26 15.78 9.63
N VAL A 192 -17.73 16.33 10.75
CA VAL A 192 -17.47 15.77 12.09
C VAL A 192 -18.29 14.51 12.29
N ARG A 193 -17.64 13.37 12.17
CA ARG A 193 -18.22 12.04 12.32
C ARG A 193 -17.15 11.02 12.68
N ARG A 194 -17.56 9.79 13.03
CA ARG A 194 -16.63 8.65 13.09
C ARG A 194 -16.27 8.19 11.68
N TYR A 195 -14.98 8.08 11.40
CA TYR A 195 -14.47 7.55 10.12
C TYR A 195 -13.88 6.15 10.26
N GLY A 196 -13.35 5.81 11.42
CA GLY A 196 -12.62 4.58 11.68
C GLY A 196 -11.14 4.65 11.26
N ALA A 197 -10.38 3.65 11.64
CA ALA A 197 -8.95 3.54 11.37
C ALA A 197 -8.55 2.09 11.08
N HIS A 198 -7.35 1.90 10.50
CA HIS A 198 -6.80 0.59 10.16
C HIS A 198 -7.74 -0.26 9.27
N GLY A 199 -8.55 0.39 8.45
CA GLY A 199 -9.60 -0.27 7.67
C GLY A 199 -9.07 -1.32 6.71
N THR A 200 -7.89 -1.13 6.13
CA THR A 200 -7.23 -2.14 5.28
C THR A 200 -6.95 -3.41 6.06
N SER A 201 -6.47 -3.30 7.31
CA SER A 201 -6.26 -4.45 8.19
C SER A 201 -7.58 -5.13 8.55
N HIS A 202 -8.60 -4.37 8.97
CA HIS A 202 -9.92 -4.91 9.29
C HIS A 202 -10.58 -5.60 8.09
N TYR A 203 -10.47 -5.01 6.90
CA TYR A 203 -10.94 -5.62 5.66
C TYR A 203 -10.23 -6.96 5.40
N PHE A 204 -8.89 -6.95 5.39
CA PHE A 204 -8.09 -8.14 5.12
C PHE A 204 -8.44 -9.26 6.11
N VAL A 205 -8.39 -9.00 7.41
CA VAL A 205 -8.70 -10.00 8.44
C VAL A 205 -10.13 -10.52 8.30
N SER A 206 -11.10 -9.67 7.93
CA SER A 206 -12.47 -10.13 7.70
C SER A 206 -12.57 -11.17 6.57
N ARG A 207 -11.73 -11.06 5.52
CA ARG A 207 -11.67 -12.00 4.41
C ARG A 207 -10.95 -13.28 4.79
N GLU A 208 -9.84 -13.17 5.52
CA GLU A 208 -9.12 -14.32 6.09
C GLU A 208 -10.03 -15.15 7.04
N VAL A 209 -10.81 -14.50 7.89
CA VAL A 209 -11.79 -15.17 8.75
C VAL A 209 -12.83 -15.91 7.90
N ALA A 210 -13.33 -15.30 6.83
CA ALA A 210 -14.31 -15.92 5.94
C ALA A 210 -13.75 -17.21 5.31
N GLU A 211 -12.53 -17.16 4.81
CA GLU A 211 -11.83 -18.31 4.27
C GLU A 211 -11.61 -19.39 5.33
N TYR A 212 -11.11 -19.01 6.51
CA TYR A 212 -10.84 -19.91 7.62
C TYR A 212 -12.09 -20.69 8.09
N VAL A 213 -13.25 -20.01 8.15
CA VAL A 213 -14.51 -20.65 8.58
C VAL A 213 -15.29 -21.27 7.41
N GLY A 214 -14.78 -21.16 6.18
CA GLY A 214 -15.40 -21.74 4.98
C GLY A 214 -16.74 -21.09 4.61
N LYS A 215 -16.90 -19.78 4.82
CA LYS A 215 -18.12 -19.03 4.51
C LYS A 215 -17.86 -17.92 3.49
N PRO A 216 -18.86 -17.56 2.66
CA PRO A 216 -18.79 -16.34 1.87
C PRO A 216 -18.55 -15.11 2.76
N ALA A 217 -17.76 -14.14 2.28
CA ALA A 217 -17.39 -12.99 3.08
C ALA A 217 -18.58 -12.14 3.54
N ASP A 218 -19.65 -12.07 2.74
CA ASP A 218 -20.91 -11.37 3.04
C ASP A 218 -21.81 -12.12 4.06
N GLN A 219 -21.37 -13.27 4.55
CA GLN A 219 -22.05 -14.05 5.61
C GLN A 219 -21.23 -14.09 6.91
N VAL A 220 -20.14 -13.37 6.98
CA VAL A 220 -19.27 -13.35 8.17
C VAL A 220 -19.66 -12.22 9.11
N ASN A 221 -19.84 -12.60 10.38
CA ASN A 221 -19.96 -11.66 11.51
C ASN A 221 -18.76 -11.89 12.43
N ALA A 222 -18.02 -10.80 12.71
CA ALA A 222 -16.80 -10.86 13.51
C ALA A 222 -16.57 -9.56 14.27
N ILE A 223 -15.87 -9.66 15.38
CA ILE A 223 -15.22 -8.54 16.04
C ILE A 223 -13.73 -8.66 15.72
N ILE A 224 -13.17 -7.62 15.11
CA ILE A 224 -11.78 -7.62 14.69
C ILE A 224 -11.01 -6.58 15.51
N CYS A 225 -9.92 -7.02 16.13
CA CYS A 225 -9.04 -6.19 16.91
C CYS A 225 -7.71 -6.03 16.17
N HIS A 226 -7.39 -4.82 15.73
CA HIS A 226 -6.06 -4.44 15.28
C HIS A 226 -5.30 -3.88 16.47
N LEU A 227 -4.32 -4.61 16.98
CA LEU A 227 -3.57 -4.27 18.19
C LEU A 227 -2.09 -4.10 17.86
N GLY A 228 -1.60 -2.88 17.96
CA GLY A 228 -0.22 -2.49 17.71
C GLY A 228 0.13 -1.27 18.55
N ASN A 229 1.02 -0.41 18.06
CA ASN A 229 1.30 0.89 18.68
C ASN A 229 0.03 1.76 18.74
N GLY A 230 -0.78 1.74 17.65
CA GLY A 230 -2.17 2.18 17.67
C GLY A 230 -3.10 0.98 17.76
N GLY A 231 -4.26 1.13 18.38
CA GLY A 231 -5.27 0.09 18.50
C GLY A 231 -6.62 0.52 17.95
N SER A 232 -7.33 -0.41 17.31
CA SER A 232 -8.73 -0.21 16.89
C SER A 232 -9.49 -1.52 16.95
N VAL A 233 -10.80 -1.40 17.18
CA VAL A 233 -11.74 -2.53 17.19
C VAL A 233 -12.86 -2.21 16.22
N SER A 234 -13.23 -3.14 15.37
CA SER A 234 -14.38 -3.03 14.48
C SER A 234 -15.34 -4.20 14.65
N VAL A 235 -16.62 -3.93 14.47
CA VAL A 235 -17.67 -4.94 14.33
C VAL A 235 -17.95 -5.09 12.83
N VAL A 236 -17.77 -6.30 12.35
CA VAL A 236 -18.10 -6.67 10.96
C VAL A 236 -19.39 -7.48 10.99
N ARG A 237 -20.40 -7.01 10.26
CA ARG A 237 -21.68 -7.71 10.09
C ARG A 237 -21.93 -7.95 8.61
N ASN A 238 -22.14 -9.21 8.24
CA ASN A 238 -22.32 -9.62 6.86
C ASN A 238 -21.22 -9.08 5.92
N GLY A 239 -19.95 -9.14 6.39
CA GLY A 239 -18.78 -8.69 5.66
C GLY A 239 -18.59 -7.18 5.54
N LYS A 240 -19.41 -6.37 6.21
CA LYS A 240 -19.34 -4.90 6.25
C LYS A 240 -19.05 -4.40 7.66
N CYS A 241 -18.33 -3.28 7.75
CA CYS A 241 -18.11 -2.61 9.03
C CYS A 241 -19.38 -1.90 9.50
#